data_78a2128c96497f7cc2924bae65b94287
#
_entry.id   78a2128c96497f7cc2924bae65b94287
#
_cell.length_a   1.000
_cell.length_b   1.000
_cell.length_c   1.000
_cell.angle_alpha   90.00
_cell.angle_beta   90.00
_cell.angle_gamma   90.00
#
_symmetry.space_group_name_H-M   'P 1'
#
loop_
_entity.id
_entity.type
_entity.pdbx_description
1 polymer ?
#
loop_
_entity_poly.entity_id
_entity_poly.type
_entity_poly.pdbx_seq_one_letter_code
_entity_poly.pdbx_strand_id
1 'polypeptide(L)'
;MSGHSKWKTNKGKKGLADAKKGAAYTKVIKEITMAAREGGGNPDMNPKLRTAIAHAREENMPSDNVKMAIKRGTGEVPGIVYEAVIYEAYGPGGVAIMVDAFTDNKNRTTAELRNIMSKKGGNMAGAGSVSWMFTKKGYFLIEKAQAKEDELMSIALEAGAEDFKSDDKNFEITTAPQDFEKVKQAIEAKGIKSSDAEVTMIPSSSVKVIGGDAKQVL
;
A
#
# COMPACT_ATOMS: atom_id res chain seq x y z
N MET A 1 -16.90 36.24 3.70
CA MET A 1 -17.17 35.03 4.46
C MET A 1 -17.33 33.87 3.47
N SER A 2 -16.31 33.06 3.32
CA SER A 2 -16.24 32.00 2.31
C SER A 2 -16.81 30.70 2.91
N GLY A 3 -18.06 30.41 2.56
CA GLY A 3 -18.69 29.15 2.89
C GLY A 3 -18.13 28.03 2.02
N HIS A 4 -17.07 27.39 2.46
CA HIS A 4 -16.67 26.10 1.89
C HIS A 4 -17.77 25.09 2.24
N SER A 5 -18.57 24.71 1.22
CA SER A 5 -19.67 23.78 1.35
C SER A 5 -19.20 22.49 2.03
N LYS A 6 -19.83 22.12 3.14
CA LYS A 6 -19.66 20.85 3.86
C LYS A 6 -19.71 19.63 2.93
N TRP A 7 -20.45 19.74 1.83
CA TRP A 7 -20.59 18.74 0.78
C TRP A 7 -19.27 18.54 0.00
N LYS A 8 -18.55 19.63 -0.32
CA LYS A 8 -17.26 19.58 -1.05
C LYS A 8 -16.15 18.94 -0.20
N THR A 9 -16.17 19.23 1.10
CA THR A 9 -15.24 18.63 2.08
C THR A 9 -15.53 17.14 2.29
N ASN A 10 -16.81 16.74 2.34
CA ASN A 10 -17.19 15.35 2.48
C ASN A 10 -16.94 14.52 1.21
N LYS A 11 -17.09 15.11 0.01
CA LYS A 11 -16.78 14.45 -1.26
C LYS A 11 -15.29 14.14 -1.38
N GLY A 12 -14.42 15.06 -0.96
CA GLY A 12 -12.96 14.82 -0.92
C GLY A 12 -12.58 13.71 0.06
N LYS A 13 -13.11 13.74 1.28
CA LYS A 13 -12.86 12.70 2.29
C LYS A 13 -13.36 11.33 1.87
N LYS A 14 -14.54 11.25 1.25
CA LYS A 14 -15.09 9.99 0.74
C LYS A 14 -14.27 9.44 -0.41
N GLY A 15 -13.86 10.27 -1.36
CA GLY A 15 -13.01 9.87 -2.47
C GLY A 15 -11.66 9.31 -2.02
N LEU A 16 -11.03 9.92 -1.00
CA LEU A 16 -9.80 9.42 -0.40
C LEU A 16 -10.00 8.08 0.34
N ALA A 17 -11.12 7.93 1.06
CA ALA A 17 -11.45 6.69 1.76
C ALA A 17 -11.75 5.55 0.76
N ASP A 18 -12.50 5.85 -0.31
CA ASP A 18 -12.81 4.88 -1.37
C ASP A 18 -11.55 4.47 -2.15
N ALA A 19 -10.62 5.40 -2.40
CA ALA A 19 -9.33 5.11 -3.02
C ALA A 19 -8.45 4.23 -2.13
N LYS A 20 -8.35 4.52 -0.82
CA LYS A 20 -7.64 3.68 0.16
C LYS A 20 -8.23 2.26 0.20
N LYS A 21 -9.54 2.14 0.26
CA LYS A 21 -10.22 0.84 0.26
C LYS A 21 -10.00 0.07 -1.04
N GLY A 22 -10.03 0.75 -2.18
CA GLY A 22 -9.72 0.15 -3.48
C GLY A 22 -8.29 -0.38 -3.56
N ALA A 23 -7.31 0.37 -3.03
CA ALA A 23 -5.91 -0.04 -2.96
C ALA A 23 -5.72 -1.26 -2.04
N ALA A 24 -6.34 -1.26 -0.85
CA ALA A 24 -6.33 -2.39 0.08
C ALA A 24 -6.91 -3.65 -0.58
N TYR A 25 -8.05 -3.53 -1.25
CA TYR A 25 -8.66 -4.66 -1.97
C TYR A 25 -7.77 -5.21 -3.07
N THR A 26 -7.12 -4.34 -3.85
CA THR A 26 -6.20 -4.77 -4.91
C THR A 26 -5.01 -5.54 -4.34
N LYS A 27 -4.45 -5.09 -3.21
CA LYS A 27 -3.35 -5.75 -2.51
C LYS A 27 -3.76 -7.16 -2.04
N VAL A 28 -4.90 -7.28 -1.38
CA VAL A 28 -5.43 -8.55 -0.89
C VAL A 28 -5.77 -9.51 -2.04
N ILE A 29 -6.36 -9.03 -3.14
CA ILE A 29 -6.62 -9.85 -4.34
C ILE A 29 -5.29 -10.39 -4.91
N LYS A 30 -4.24 -9.56 -4.98
CA LYS A 30 -2.89 -9.99 -5.39
C LYS A 30 -2.36 -11.09 -4.48
N GLU A 31 -2.41 -10.90 -3.15
CA GLU A 31 -1.97 -11.88 -2.17
C GLU A 31 -2.69 -13.22 -2.33
N ILE A 32 -4.02 -13.22 -2.41
CA ILE A 32 -4.83 -14.43 -2.62
C ILE A 32 -4.47 -15.13 -3.94
N THR A 33 -4.37 -14.37 -5.03
CA THR A 33 -4.08 -14.94 -6.35
C THR A 33 -2.69 -15.55 -6.40
N MET A 34 -1.68 -14.90 -5.83
CA MET A 34 -0.32 -15.41 -5.75
C MET A 34 -0.21 -16.64 -4.84
N ALA A 35 -0.84 -16.61 -3.67
CA ALA A 35 -0.86 -17.74 -2.75
C ALA A 35 -1.55 -18.96 -3.37
N ALA A 36 -2.68 -18.77 -4.05
CA ALA A 36 -3.39 -19.84 -4.75
C ALA A 36 -2.57 -20.40 -5.93
N ARG A 37 -1.82 -19.56 -6.63
CA ARG A 37 -0.93 -19.97 -7.73
C ARG A 37 0.24 -20.84 -7.24
N GLU A 38 0.84 -20.48 -6.09
CA GLU A 38 2.00 -21.19 -5.55
C GLU A 38 1.64 -22.49 -4.84
N GLY A 39 0.55 -22.51 -4.07
CA GLY A 39 0.20 -23.60 -3.15
C GLY A 39 -1.18 -24.23 -3.38
N GLY A 40 -1.87 -23.86 -4.47
CA GLY A 40 -3.22 -24.37 -4.78
C GLY A 40 -4.34 -23.64 -4.07
N GLY A 41 -5.57 -23.89 -4.50
CA GLY A 41 -6.78 -23.15 -4.07
C GLY A 41 -7.42 -23.66 -2.78
N ASN A 42 -6.87 -24.68 -2.14
CA ASN A 42 -7.41 -25.19 -0.88
C ASN A 42 -6.72 -24.51 0.34
N PRO A 43 -7.45 -23.68 1.12
CA PRO A 43 -6.86 -22.98 2.27
C PRO A 43 -6.39 -23.93 3.39
N ASP A 44 -6.96 -25.13 3.51
CA ASP A 44 -6.55 -26.09 4.55
C ASP A 44 -5.15 -26.66 4.29
N MET A 45 -4.77 -26.74 3.01
CA MET A 45 -3.45 -27.22 2.56
C MET A 45 -2.48 -26.10 2.22
N ASN A 46 -2.94 -24.83 2.18
CA ASN A 46 -2.15 -23.68 1.79
C ASN A 46 -2.15 -22.61 2.89
N PRO A 47 -1.14 -22.60 3.79
CA PRO A 47 -1.04 -21.63 4.87
C PRO A 47 -0.99 -20.17 4.39
N LYS A 48 -0.28 -19.88 3.27
CA LYS A 48 -0.24 -18.54 2.68
C LYS A 48 -1.62 -18.07 2.23
N LEU A 49 -2.39 -18.95 1.59
CA LEU A 49 -3.76 -18.64 1.16
C LEU A 49 -4.67 -18.41 2.36
N ARG A 50 -4.52 -19.18 3.42
CA ARG A 50 -5.28 -19.00 4.65
C ARG A 50 -5.03 -17.63 5.29
N THR A 51 -3.78 -17.20 5.36
CA THR A 51 -3.41 -15.86 5.83
C THR A 51 -4.01 -14.77 4.93
N ALA A 52 -3.87 -14.89 3.62
CA ALA A 52 -4.44 -13.92 2.67
C ALA A 52 -5.98 -13.83 2.75
N ILE A 53 -6.66 -14.93 3.02
CA ILE A 53 -8.12 -14.95 3.26
C ILE A 53 -8.46 -14.26 4.60
N ALA A 54 -7.64 -14.41 5.64
CA ALA A 54 -7.83 -13.68 6.89
C ALA A 54 -7.73 -12.17 6.67
N HIS A 55 -6.72 -11.68 5.96
CA HIS A 55 -6.59 -10.27 5.56
C HIS A 55 -7.81 -9.78 4.75
N ALA A 56 -8.35 -10.62 3.85
CA ALA A 56 -9.57 -10.28 3.11
C ALA A 56 -10.78 -10.04 4.02
N ARG A 57 -10.90 -10.80 5.11
CA ARG A 57 -11.97 -10.63 6.10
C ARG A 57 -11.80 -9.37 6.92
N GLU A 58 -10.57 -9.06 7.34
CA GLU A 58 -10.23 -7.82 8.05
C GLU A 58 -10.59 -6.59 7.22
N GLU A 59 -10.31 -6.63 5.91
CA GLU A 59 -10.67 -5.57 4.96
C GLU A 59 -12.14 -5.57 4.54
N ASN A 60 -12.98 -6.48 5.06
CA ASN A 60 -14.38 -6.64 4.69
C ASN A 60 -14.60 -6.89 3.20
N MET A 61 -13.72 -7.69 2.58
CA MET A 61 -13.83 -8.04 1.17
C MET A 61 -14.99 -9.03 0.95
N PRO A 62 -15.85 -8.82 -0.07
CA PRO A 62 -16.90 -9.77 -0.42
C PRO A 62 -16.32 -11.15 -0.76
N SER A 63 -16.99 -12.21 -0.27
CA SER A 63 -16.55 -13.60 -0.47
C SER A 63 -16.41 -14.00 -1.94
N ASP A 64 -17.20 -13.40 -2.82
CA ASP A 64 -17.12 -13.70 -4.26
C ASP A 64 -15.85 -13.14 -4.90
N ASN A 65 -15.32 -12.02 -4.39
CA ASN A 65 -14.02 -11.49 -4.81
C ASN A 65 -12.89 -12.44 -4.38
N VAL A 66 -12.97 -12.99 -3.17
CA VAL A 66 -12.02 -13.98 -2.67
C VAL A 66 -12.04 -15.25 -3.53
N LYS A 67 -13.22 -15.82 -3.79
CA LYS A 67 -13.39 -17.00 -4.65
C LYS A 67 -12.85 -16.76 -6.06
N MET A 68 -13.14 -15.60 -6.62
CA MET A 68 -12.67 -15.24 -7.95
C MET A 68 -11.14 -15.09 -7.99
N ALA A 69 -10.54 -14.49 -6.96
CA ALA A 69 -9.09 -14.37 -6.84
C ALA A 69 -8.40 -15.75 -6.74
N ILE A 70 -8.98 -16.69 -5.99
CA ILE A 70 -8.51 -18.07 -5.91
C ILE A 70 -8.57 -18.74 -7.30
N LYS A 71 -9.71 -18.67 -7.99
CA LYS A 71 -9.88 -19.26 -9.33
C LYS A 71 -8.91 -18.69 -10.36
N ARG A 72 -8.60 -17.40 -10.25
CA ARG A 72 -7.57 -16.76 -11.10
C ARG A 72 -6.18 -17.31 -10.80
N GLY A 73 -5.88 -17.51 -9.52
CA GLY A 73 -4.60 -18.06 -9.08
C GLY A 73 -4.40 -19.52 -9.51
N THR A 74 -5.43 -20.36 -9.39
CA THR A 74 -5.39 -21.77 -9.78
C THR A 74 -5.49 -22.01 -11.29
N GLY A 75 -5.72 -20.95 -12.10
CA GLY A 75 -5.85 -21.08 -13.55
C GLY A 75 -7.22 -21.59 -14.02
N GLU A 76 -8.21 -21.64 -13.13
CA GLU A 76 -9.59 -22.05 -13.49
C GLU A 76 -10.33 -21.04 -14.34
N VAL A 77 -9.77 -19.80 -14.48
CA VAL A 77 -10.29 -18.77 -15.39
C VAL A 77 -9.44 -18.81 -16.64
N PRO A 78 -9.91 -19.37 -17.76
CA PRO A 78 -9.13 -19.54 -18.98
C PRO A 78 -8.67 -18.19 -19.56
N GLY A 79 -7.44 -18.16 -20.09
CA GLY A 79 -6.91 -16.99 -20.81
C GLY A 79 -6.49 -15.80 -19.94
N ILE A 80 -6.62 -15.87 -18.64
CA ILE A 80 -6.25 -14.79 -17.72
C ILE A 80 -5.04 -15.23 -16.89
N VAL A 81 -3.88 -14.64 -17.18
CA VAL A 81 -2.66 -14.81 -16.37
C VAL A 81 -2.31 -13.46 -15.77
N TYR A 82 -2.39 -13.37 -14.45
CA TYR A 82 -1.98 -12.16 -13.74
C TYR A 82 -0.48 -12.14 -13.50
N GLU A 83 0.14 -11.00 -13.73
CA GLU A 83 1.53 -10.73 -13.42
C GLU A 83 1.68 -9.48 -12.55
N ALA A 84 2.67 -9.50 -11.67
CA ALA A 84 3.08 -8.30 -10.93
C ALA A 84 4.07 -7.52 -11.78
N VAL A 85 3.81 -6.23 -11.97
CA VAL A 85 4.65 -5.34 -12.78
C VAL A 85 4.90 -4.06 -12.01
N ILE A 86 6.14 -3.63 -11.94
CA ILE A 86 6.52 -2.34 -11.38
C ILE A 86 6.67 -1.36 -12.54
N TYR A 87 5.99 -0.22 -12.43
CA TYR A 87 6.16 0.91 -13.33
C TYR A 87 6.80 2.07 -12.61
N GLU A 88 7.59 2.80 -13.34
CA GLU A 88 8.33 3.97 -12.85
C GLU A 88 7.89 5.21 -13.63
N ALA A 89 7.77 6.33 -12.93
CA ALA A 89 7.34 7.58 -13.53
C ALA A 89 7.89 8.78 -12.76
N TYR A 90 7.85 9.92 -13.41
CA TYR A 90 8.04 11.23 -12.78
C TYR A 90 6.75 12.03 -12.86
N GLY A 91 6.34 12.58 -11.74
CA GLY A 91 5.25 13.53 -11.63
C GLY A 91 5.72 14.99 -11.73
N PRO A 92 4.78 15.95 -11.71
CA PRO A 92 5.09 17.38 -11.65
C PRO A 92 6.04 17.69 -10.49
N GLY A 93 6.93 18.68 -10.71
CA GLY A 93 7.94 19.06 -9.70
C GLY A 93 9.06 18.03 -9.48
N GLY A 94 9.20 17.05 -10.38
CA GLY A 94 10.25 16.01 -10.29
C GLY A 94 9.97 14.91 -9.26
N VAL A 95 8.72 14.74 -8.85
CA VAL A 95 8.32 13.69 -7.92
C VAL A 95 8.55 12.30 -8.54
N ALA A 96 9.37 11.49 -7.90
CA ALA A 96 9.54 10.09 -8.29
C ALA A 96 8.30 9.28 -7.89
N ILE A 97 7.77 8.50 -8.81
CA ILE A 97 6.58 7.66 -8.59
C ILE A 97 6.91 6.23 -8.97
N MET A 98 6.65 5.32 -8.06
CA MET A 98 6.73 3.89 -8.30
C MET A 98 5.33 3.28 -8.15
N VAL A 99 4.87 2.51 -9.14
CA VAL A 99 3.56 1.90 -9.19
C VAL A 99 3.72 0.38 -9.21
N ASP A 100 3.32 -0.28 -8.13
CA ASP A 100 3.20 -1.74 -8.09
C ASP A 100 1.83 -2.13 -8.63
N ALA A 101 1.78 -2.71 -9.81
CA ALA A 101 0.57 -3.12 -10.49
C ALA A 101 0.47 -4.63 -10.58
N PHE A 102 -0.74 -5.14 -10.43
CA PHE A 102 -1.09 -6.53 -10.67
C PHE A 102 -2.09 -6.58 -11.82
N THR A 103 -1.68 -7.13 -12.95
CA THR A 103 -2.44 -7.03 -14.21
C THR A 103 -2.47 -8.33 -14.98
N ASP A 104 -3.56 -8.54 -15.70
CA ASP A 104 -3.74 -9.59 -16.70
C ASP A 104 -3.32 -9.15 -18.11
N ASN A 105 -3.05 -7.84 -18.28
CA ASN A 105 -2.65 -7.27 -19.57
C ASN A 105 -1.72 -6.08 -19.41
N LYS A 106 -0.43 -6.37 -19.46
CA LYS A 106 0.64 -5.36 -19.31
C LYS A 106 0.53 -4.22 -20.32
N ASN A 107 0.18 -4.52 -21.56
CA ASN A 107 0.10 -3.50 -22.60
C ASN A 107 -1.04 -2.50 -22.34
N ARG A 108 -2.21 -3.00 -21.93
CA ARG A 108 -3.35 -2.16 -21.55
C ARG A 108 -2.98 -1.28 -20.36
N THR A 109 -2.45 -1.88 -19.29
CA THR A 109 -2.05 -1.14 -18.07
C THR A 109 -0.99 -0.10 -18.37
N THR A 110 0.01 -0.41 -19.19
CA THR A 110 1.04 0.55 -19.59
C THR A 110 0.42 1.74 -20.35
N ALA A 111 -0.52 1.49 -21.25
CA ALA A 111 -1.19 2.55 -22.02
C ALA A 111 -2.05 3.45 -21.09
N GLU A 112 -2.78 2.84 -20.16
CA GLU A 112 -3.61 3.54 -19.18
C GLU A 112 -2.75 4.40 -18.24
N LEU A 113 -1.68 3.85 -17.69
CA LEU A 113 -0.76 4.60 -16.81
C LEU A 113 -0.10 5.77 -17.57
N ARG A 114 0.35 5.55 -18.81
CA ARG A 114 0.91 6.62 -19.65
C ARG A 114 -0.09 7.76 -19.86
N ASN A 115 -1.34 7.42 -20.15
CA ASN A 115 -2.40 8.41 -20.32
C ASN A 115 -2.68 9.19 -19.02
N ILE A 116 -2.74 8.48 -17.88
CA ILE A 116 -2.94 9.12 -16.56
C ILE A 116 -1.78 10.06 -16.24
N MET A 117 -0.54 9.59 -16.37
CA MET A 117 0.64 10.40 -16.09
C MET A 117 0.69 11.65 -16.97
N SER A 118 0.47 11.51 -18.28
CA SER A 118 0.45 12.65 -19.21
C SER A 118 -0.64 13.66 -18.86
N LYS A 119 -1.84 13.23 -18.51
CA LYS A 119 -2.95 14.12 -18.10
C LYS A 119 -2.66 14.86 -16.80
N LYS A 120 -1.84 14.28 -15.93
CA LYS A 120 -1.46 14.85 -14.63
C LYS A 120 -0.12 15.61 -14.68
N GLY A 121 0.42 15.85 -15.88
CA GLY A 121 1.67 16.61 -16.06
C GLY A 121 2.93 15.82 -15.70
N GLY A 122 2.82 14.50 -15.58
CA GLY A 122 3.93 13.58 -15.39
C GLY A 122 4.25 12.78 -16.64
N ASN A 123 5.23 11.90 -16.56
CA ASN A 123 5.63 11.00 -17.64
C ASN A 123 6.11 9.66 -17.12
N MET A 124 5.87 8.61 -17.90
CA MET A 124 6.44 7.28 -17.63
C MET A 124 7.95 7.30 -17.84
N ALA A 125 8.67 6.60 -16.98
CA ALA A 125 10.12 6.46 -17.04
C ALA A 125 10.50 5.00 -17.37
N GLY A 126 11.74 4.80 -17.77
CA GLY A 126 12.29 3.46 -17.97
C GLY A 126 12.55 2.76 -16.64
N ALA A 127 12.68 1.43 -16.70
CA ALA A 127 13.04 0.63 -15.54
C ALA A 127 14.40 1.07 -14.95
N GLY A 128 14.48 1.19 -13.63
CA GLY A 128 15.67 1.67 -12.92
C GLY A 128 15.81 3.18 -12.81
N SER A 129 14.86 3.96 -13.35
CA SER A 129 14.92 5.43 -13.29
C SER A 129 14.69 5.99 -11.90
N VAL A 130 13.77 5.39 -11.12
CA VAL A 130 13.41 5.86 -9.77
C VAL A 130 13.47 4.77 -8.71
N SER A 131 13.48 3.49 -9.06
CA SER A 131 13.42 2.37 -8.11
C SER A 131 14.57 2.36 -7.10
N TRP A 132 15.74 2.87 -7.47
CA TRP A 132 16.90 3.01 -6.58
C TRP A 132 16.68 4.02 -5.44
N MET A 133 15.69 4.90 -5.58
CA MET A 133 15.30 5.86 -4.52
C MET A 133 14.44 5.24 -3.44
N PHE A 134 13.95 4.02 -3.64
CA PHE A 134 13.01 3.36 -2.75
C PHE A 134 13.61 2.10 -2.14
N THR A 135 13.31 1.87 -0.87
CA THR A 135 13.72 0.66 -0.15
C THR A 135 12.49 0.00 0.46
N LYS A 136 12.36 -1.32 0.29
CA LYS A 136 11.28 -2.09 0.88
C LYS A 136 11.47 -2.19 2.38
N LYS A 137 10.50 -1.68 3.16
CA LYS A 137 10.54 -1.64 4.62
C LYS A 137 9.16 -1.98 5.19
N GLY A 138 9.12 -2.47 6.42
CA GLY A 138 7.92 -2.38 7.24
C GLY A 138 7.73 -0.95 7.70
N TYR A 139 6.50 -0.44 7.65
CA TYR A 139 6.14 0.91 8.04
C TYR A 139 4.94 0.89 8.96
N PHE A 140 4.98 1.70 10.02
CA PHE A 140 3.87 1.93 10.94
C PHE A 140 3.67 3.43 11.11
N LEU A 141 2.42 3.86 11.07
CA LEU A 141 1.98 5.19 11.43
C LEU A 141 1.07 5.09 12.66
N ILE A 142 1.43 5.76 13.74
CA ILE A 142 0.69 5.71 15.00
C ILE A 142 0.42 7.13 15.46
N GLU A 143 -0.85 7.46 15.71
CA GLU A 143 -1.20 8.78 16.25
C GLU A 143 -0.65 8.96 17.66
N LYS A 144 -0.12 10.13 17.99
CA LYS A 144 0.43 10.45 19.33
C LYS A 144 -0.56 10.23 20.47
N ALA A 145 -1.85 10.32 20.19
CA ALA A 145 -2.90 10.03 21.16
C ALA A 145 -2.97 8.56 21.60
N GLN A 146 -2.36 7.64 20.84
CA GLN A 146 -2.43 6.20 21.09
C GLN A 146 -1.36 5.70 22.08
N ALA A 147 -0.24 6.40 22.20
CA ALA A 147 0.90 5.93 23.03
C ALA A 147 1.77 7.09 23.52
N LYS A 148 2.51 6.84 24.59
CA LYS A 148 3.63 7.72 25.02
C LYS A 148 4.86 7.41 24.16
N GLU A 149 5.59 8.45 23.78
CA GLU A 149 6.74 8.36 22.88
C GLU A 149 7.80 7.38 23.39
N ASP A 150 8.24 7.56 24.65
CA ASP A 150 9.30 6.73 25.25
C ASP A 150 8.91 5.25 25.36
N GLU A 151 7.65 4.98 25.70
CA GLU A 151 7.12 3.62 25.80
C GLU A 151 7.05 2.94 24.43
N LEU A 152 6.49 3.63 23.44
CA LEU A 152 6.36 3.10 22.08
C LEU A 152 7.72 2.89 21.43
N MET A 153 8.66 3.83 21.62
CA MET A 153 10.03 3.72 21.11
C MET A 153 10.73 2.50 21.70
N SER A 154 10.64 2.28 23.01
CA SER A 154 11.25 1.13 23.67
C SER A 154 10.70 -0.19 23.13
N ILE A 155 9.38 -0.31 23.05
CA ILE A 155 8.69 -1.49 22.52
C ILE A 155 9.13 -1.78 21.08
N ALA A 156 9.14 -0.75 20.23
CA ALA A 156 9.46 -0.91 18.81
C ALA A 156 10.93 -1.33 18.61
N LEU A 157 11.87 -0.67 19.27
CA LEU A 157 13.30 -0.96 19.14
C LEU A 157 13.64 -2.36 19.67
N GLU A 158 13.11 -2.75 20.84
CA GLU A 158 13.29 -4.10 21.41
C GLU A 158 12.72 -5.19 20.50
N ALA A 159 11.65 -4.88 19.75
CA ALA A 159 11.04 -5.79 18.80
C ALA A 159 11.77 -5.85 17.44
N GLY A 160 12.73 -4.94 17.17
CA GLY A 160 13.55 -4.93 15.96
C GLY A 160 13.23 -3.82 14.97
N ALA A 161 12.65 -2.70 15.43
CA ALA A 161 12.54 -1.50 14.60
C ALA A 161 13.92 -0.93 14.28
N GLU A 162 14.08 -0.44 13.04
CA GLU A 162 15.34 0.17 12.58
C GLU A 162 15.37 1.69 12.81
N ASP A 163 14.21 2.34 12.75
CA ASP A 163 14.11 3.79 12.91
C ASP A 163 12.77 4.16 13.54
N PHE A 164 12.80 5.22 14.33
CA PHE A 164 11.64 5.81 15.00
C PHE A 164 11.68 7.31 14.82
N LYS A 165 10.63 7.88 14.24
CA LYS A 165 10.47 9.32 14.04
C LYS A 165 9.21 9.80 14.72
N SER A 166 9.24 11.07 15.15
CA SER A 166 8.12 11.74 15.78
C SER A 166 7.90 13.08 15.08
N ASP A 167 6.71 13.31 14.57
CA ASP A 167 6.25 14.61 14.09
C ASP A 167 5.25 15.25 15.09
N ASP A 168 4.57 16.33 14.72
CA ASP A 168 3.61 17.01 15.61
C ASP A 168 2.38 16.13 15.97
N LYS A 169 2.03 15.14 15.14
CA LYS A 169 0.78 14.37 15.24
C LYS A 169 0.99 12.89 15.39
N ASN A 170 2.07 12.36 14.82
CA ASN A 170 2.26 10.94 14.64
C ASN A 170 3.66 10.49 15.05
N PHE A 171 3.75 9.21 15.29
CA PHE A 171 4.99 8.44 15.32
C PHE A 171 5.08 7.61 14.04
N GLU A 172 6.25 7.59 13.42
CA GLU A 172 6.58 6.75 12.29
C GLU A 172 7.65 5.74 12.71
N ILE A 173 7.39 4.46 12.45
CA ILE A 173 8.33 3.38 12.77
C ILE A 173 8.65 2.63 11.50
N THR A 174 9.93 2.37 11.25
CA THR A 174 10.35 1.54 10.13
C THR A 174 11.12 0.31 10.61
N THR A 175 10.95 -0.79 9.88
CA THR A 175 11.59 -2.07 10.17
C THR A 175 12.16 -2.69 8.91
N ALA A 176 13.04 -3.67 9.03
CA ALA A 176 13.27 -4.60 7.95
C ALA A 176 11.97 -5.37 7.63
N PRO A 177 11.73 -5.76 6.38
CA PRO A 177 10.50 -6.46 6.01
C PRO A 177 10.24 -7.75 6.78
N GLN A 178 11.29 -8.48 7.16
CA GLN A 178 11.21 -9.71 7.94
C GLN A 178 10.80 -9.49 9.41
N ASP A 179 11.09 -8.32 9.97
CA ASP A 179 10.80 -7.98 11.37
C ASP A 179 9.44 -7.31 11.55
N PHE A 180 8.76 -7.00 10.44
CA PHE A 180 7.46 -6.31 10.44
C PHE A 180 6.43 -6.97 11.35
N GLU A 181 6.19 -8.26 11.19
CA GLU A 181 5.18 -8.99 11.97
C GLU A 181 5.53 -9.03 13.46
N LYS A 182 6.82 -9.15 13.80
CA LYS A 182 7.29 -9.16 15.19
C LYS A 182 7.04 -7.82 15.87
N VAL A 183 7.36 -6.71 15.18
CA VAL A 183 7.12 -5.36 15.69
C VAL A 183 5.63 -5.08 15.80
N LYS A 184 4.83 -5.49 14.81
CA LYS A 184 3.37 -5.37 14.82
C LYS A 184 2.77 -6.03 16.06
N GLN A 185 3.11 -7.28 16.31
CA GLN A 185 2.63 -8.03 17.47
C GLN A 185 3.03 -7.39 18.79
N ALA A 186 4.25 -6.87 18.90
CA ALA A 186 4.71 -6.18 20.11
C ALA A 186 3.92 -4.91 20.42
N ILE A 187 3.60 -4.12 19.38
CA ILE A 187 2.79 -2.90 19.49
C ILE A 187 1.35 -3.24 19.85
N GLU A 188 0.74 -4.20 19.15
CA GLU A 188 -0.65 -4.62 19.38
C GLU A 188 -0.85 -5.28 20.75
N ALA A 189 0.14 -6.01 21.27
CA ALA A 189 0.11 -6.62 22.61
C ALA A 189 -0.01 -5.58 23.75
N LYS A 190 0.37 -4.34 23.48
CA LYS A 190 0.20 -3.20 24.40
C LYS A 190 -1.11 -2.44 24.17
N GLY A 191 -1.98 -2.93 23.28
CA GLY A 191 -3.25 -2.28 22.95
C GLY A 191 -3.11 -1.03 22.09
N ILE A 192 -1.91 -0.76 21.55
CA ILE A 192 -1.63 0.40 20.69
C ILE A 192 -2.11 0.08 19.28
N LYS A 193 -2.92 0.98 18.71
CA LYS A 193 -3.46 0.83 17.36
C LYS A 193 -2.66 1.68 16.38
N SER A 194 -2.20 1.06 15.30
CA SER A 194 -1.61 1.76 14.16
C SER A 194 -2.71 2.30 13.26
N SER A 195 -2.58 3.54 12.80
CA SER A 195 -3.44 4.13 11.75
C SER A 195 -3.12 3.53 10.38
N ASP A 196 -1.85 3.12 10.21
CA ASP A 196 -1.37 2.40 9.04
C ASP A 196 -0.25 1.44 9.46
N ALA A 197 -0.21 0.23 8.90
CA ALA A 197 0.83 -0.76 9.16
C ALA A 197 0.97 -1.69 7.95
N GLU A 198 2.08 -1.56 7.21
CA GLU A 198 2.30 -2.36 6.01
C GLU A 198 3.78 -2.51 5.64
N VAL A 199 4.06 -3.52 4.83
CA VAL A 199 5.36 -3.62 4.14
C VAL A 199 5.24 -2.88 2.81
N THR A 200 5.96 -1.77 2.68
CA THR A 200 5.86 -0.87 1.53
C THR A 200 7.23 -0.37 1.08
N MET A 201 7.25 0.41 0.01
CA MET A 201 8.45 1.01 -0.53
C MET A 201 8.62 2.42 0.04
N ILE A 202 9.64 2.61 0.88
CA ILE A 202 9.93 3.88 1.52
C ILE A 202 10.96 4.66 0.70
N PRO A 203 10.69 5.94 0.34
CA PRO A 203 11.64 6.76 -0.37
C PRO A 203 12.82 7.17 0.52
N SER A 204 14.02 7.22 -0.05
CA SER A 204 15.23 7.70 0.64
C SER A 204 15.27 9.22 0.83
N SER A 205 14.50 9.95 0.04
CA SER A 205 14.40 11.41 0.10
C SER A 205 13.01 11.88 -0.33
N SER A 206 12.65 13.10 0.04
CA SER A 206 11.40 13.74 -0.36
C SER A 206 11.66 15.09 -1.01
N VAL A 207 10.79 15.48 -1.93
CA VAL A 207 10.79 16.83 -2.53
C VAL A 207 9.56 17.58 -2.07
N LYS A 208 9.74 18.88 -1.78
CA LYS A 208 8.61 19.76 -1.44
C LYS A 208 7.99 20.29 -2.72
N VAL A 209 6.77 19.89 -3.01
CA VAL A 209 6.00 20.38 -4.16
C VAL A 209 5.01 21.43 -3.70
N ILE A 210 4.94 22.56 -4.40
CA ILE A 210 4.08 23.70 -4.04
C ILE A 210 3.26 24.16 -5.25
N GLY A 211 2.20 24.93 -4.98
CA GLY A 211 1.41 25.59 -6.03
C GLY A 211 0.64 24.66 -6.94
N GLY A 212 0.72 24.89 -8.25
CA GLY A 212 0.01 24.12 -9.28
C GLY A 212 0.43 22.67 -9.34
N ASP A 213 1.72 22.40 -9.21
CA ASP A 213 2.28 21.04 -9.28
C ASP A 213 1.77 20.15 -8.12
N ALA A 214 1.63 20.70 -6.92
CA ALA A 214 1.08 19.97 -5.79
C ALA A 214 -0.38 19.51 -6.03
N LYS A 215 -1.17 20.31 -6.77
CA LYS A 215 -2.55 19.94 -7.14
C LYS A 215 -2.63 18.87 -8.20
N GLN A 216 -1.59 18.74 -9.03
CA GLN A 216 -1.54 17.76 -10.10
C GLN A 216 -1.02 16.40 -9.59
N VAL A 217 -0.14 16.40 -8.60
CA VAL A 217 0.40 15.19 -7.95
C VAL A 217 -0.67 14.50 -7.09
N LEU A 218 -1.54 15.27 -6.42
CA LEU A 218 -2.67 14.77 -5.63
C LEU A 218 -3.90 14.47 -6.50
#